data_2fcdbbc37c1d7ea451df8021b2df8447
#
_entry.id   2fcdbbc37c1d7ea451df8021b2df8447
#
_cell.length_a   1.000
_cell.length_b   1.000
_cell.length_c   1.000
_cell.angle_alpha   90.00
_cell.angle_beta   90.00
_cell.angle_gamma   90.00
#
_symmetry.space_group_name_H-M   'P 1'
#
loop_
_entity.id
_entity.type
_entity.pdbx_description
1 polymer ?
#
loop_
_entity_poly.entity_id
_entity_poly.type
_entity_poly.pdbx_seq_one_letter_code
_entity_poly.pdbx_strand_id
1 'polypeptide(L)'
;MILATTKVKDLDHFLEVYGTKGADKRGSHGSKGSTVYRDPIEEDRVWAIFDWDEDGWTAFATDPETPGIMQEAGHLGRPSLGQYLGTFTA
;
A
#
# COMPACT_ATOMS: atom_id res chain seq x y z
N MET A 1 6.95 -0.01 10.68
CA MET A 1 7.08 -0.11 9.20
C MET A 1 6.24 -1.25 8.67
N ILE A 2 5.53 -1.01 7.58
CA ILE A 2 4.72 -2.02 6.91
C ILE A 2 5.28 -2.19 5.50
N LEU A 3 5.55 -3.42 5.10
CA LEU A 3 5.90 -3.77 3.73
C LEU A 3 4.70 -4.45 3.07
N ALA A 4 4.28 -3.96 1.91
CA ALA A 4 3.16 -4.54 1.17
C ALA A 4 3.51 -4.70 -0.29
N THR A 5 2.92 -5.70 -0.93
CA THR A 5 3.01 -5.90 -2.37
C THR A 5 1.65 -6.22 -2.94
N THR A 6 1.40 -5.76 -4.15
CA THR A 6 0.14 -6.00 -4.86
C THR A 6 0.37 -5.92 -6.36
N LYS A 7 -0.55 -6.49 -7.13
CA LYS A 7 -0.59 -6.31 -8.57
C LYS A 7 -1.67 -5.32 -8.94
N VAL A 8 -1.41 -4.52 -9.97
CA VAL A 8 -2.32 -3.47 -10.43
C VAL A 8 -2.52 -3.56 -11.94
N LYS A 9 -3.66 -3.07 -12.42
CA LYS A 9 -4.00 -3.11 -13.86
C LYS A 9 -3.18 -2.12 -14.68
N ASP A 10 -2.99 -0.92 -14.14
CA ASP A 10 -2.35 0.21 -14.82
C ASP A 10 -1.53 0.97 -13.78
N LEU A 11 -0.22 1.02 -13.97
CA LEU A 11 0.68 1.60 -12.98
C LEU A 11 0.48 3.11 -12.82
N ASP A 12 0.33 3.84 -13.92
CA ASP A 12 0.18 5.30 -13.87
C ASP A 12 -1.12 5.69 -13.18
N HIS A 13 -2.21 5.01 -13.52
CA HIS A 13 -3.51 5.22 -12.87
C HIS A 13 -3.46 4.85 -11.38
N PHE A 14 -2.81 3.74 -11.05
CA PHE A 14 -2.60 3.33 -9.66
C PHE A 14 -1.89 4.43 -8.87
N LEU A 15 -0.79 4.96 -9.39
CA LEU A 15 -0.02 6.00 -8.70
C LEU A 15 -0.83 7.29 -8.50
N GLU A 16 -1.68 7.63 -9.45
CA GLU A 16 -2.55 8.80 -9.34
C GLU A 16 -3.54 8.65 -8.16
N VAL A 17 -4.25 7.53 -8.08
CA VAL A 17 -5.20 7.27 -6.99
C VAL A 17 -4.47 7.08 -5.66
N TYR A 18 -3.33 6.38 -5.69
CA TYR A 18 -2.48 6.15 -4.53
C TYR A 18 -2.02 7.46 -3.90
N GLY A 19 -1.62 8.42 -4.72
CA GLY A 19 -1.10 9.73 -4.28
C GLY A 19 -2.18 10.74 -3.89
N THR A 20 -3.44 10.45 -4.13
CA THR A 20 -4.57 11.34 -3.85
C THR A 20 -5.52 10.71 -2.84
N LYS A 21 -6.57 10.05 -3.29
CA LYS A 21 -7.58 9.42 -2.40
C LYS A 21 -6.97 8.39 -1.46
N GLY A 22 -6.04 7.59 -1.97
CA GLY A 22 -5.34 6.62 -1.15
C GLY A 22 -4.52 7.28 -0.06
N ALA A 23 -3.77 8.32 -0.39
CA ALA A 23 -2.97 9.06 0.58
C ALA A 23 -3.83 9.69 1.67
N ASP A 24 -4.95 10.31 1.29
CA ASP A 24 -5.88 10.91 2.25
C ASP A 24 -6.44 9.85 3.21
N LYS A 25 -6.85 8.71 2.70
CA LYS A 25 -7.39 7.63 3.53
C LYS A 25 -6.32 7.04 4.44
N ARG A 26 -5.13 6.76 3.93
CA ARG A 26 -4.03 6.26 4.76
C ARG A 26 -3.63 7.26 5.84
N GLY A 27 -3.53 8.53 5.50
CA GLY A 27 -3.21 9.60 6.45
C GLY A 27 -4.25 9.73 7.55
N SER A 28 -5.54 9.52 7.24
CA SER A 28 -6.62 9.55 8.24
C SER A 28 -6.49 8.43 9.27
N HIS A 29 -5.74 7.38 8.97
CA HIS A 29 -5.44 6.26 9.88
C HIS A 29 -4.00 6.28 10.39
N GLY A 30 -3.32 7.41 10.30
CA GLY A 30 -2.03 7.63 10.93
C GLY A 30 -0.80 7.26 10.11
N SER A 31 -0.94 6.93 8.82
CA SER A 31 0.22 6.74 7.95
C SER A 31 0.97 8.06 7.78
N LYS A 32 2.28 8.03 7.95
CA LYS A 32 3.13 9.21 7.82
C LYS A 32 3.75 9.34 6.43
N GLY A 33 3.63 8.32 5.62
CA GLY A 33 4.15 8.31 4.26
C GLY A 33 4.57 6.92 3.83
N SER A 34 4.98 6.82 2.57
CA SER A 34 5.43 5.55 2.01
C SER A 34 6.38 5.77 0.85
N THR A 35 7.16 4.74 0.55
CA THR A 35 8.01 4.68 -0.63
C THR A 35 7.52 3.52 -1.48
N VAL A 36 7.33 3.76 -2.77
CA VAL A 36 6.75 2.78 -3.70
C VAL A 36 7.78 2.41 -4.76
N TYR A 37 7.87 1.11 -5.05
CA TYR A 37 8.76 0.56 -6.06
C TYR A 37 7.97 -0.32 -7.01
N ARG A 38 8.38 -0.35 -8.28
CA ARG A 38 7.89 -1.36 -9.21
C ARG A 38 8.79 -2.59 -9.12
N ASP A 39 8.19 -3.78 -9.21
CA ASP A 39 8.95 -5.01 -9.26
C ASP A 39 9.82 -5.03 -10.53
N PRO A 40 11.11 -5.44 -10.43
CA PRO A 40 11.99 -5.40 -11.60
C PRO A 40 11.69 -6.49 -12.64
N ILE A 41 10.90 -7.50 -12.29
CA ILE A 41 10.59 -8.65 -13.14
C ILE A 41 9.11 -8.65 -13.55
N GLU A 42 8.20 -8.51 -12.58
CA GLU A 42 6.75 -8.47 -12.82
C GLU A 42 6.31 -7.04 -13.02
N GLU A 43 6.00 -6.64 -14.26
CA GLU A 43 5.69 -5.24 -14.59
C GLU A 43 4.44 -4.70 -13.91
N ASP A 44 3.49 -5.57 -13.56
CA ASP A 44 2.23 -5.21 -12.89
C ASP A 44 2.32 -5.26 -11.37
N ARG A 45 3.46 -5.64 -10.80
CA ARG A 45 3.64 -5.72 -9.35
C ARG A 45 4.32 -4.47 -8.80
N VAL A 46 3.76 -3.97 -7.71
CA VAL A 46 4.32 -2.85 -6.94
C VAL A 46 4.62 -3.28 -5.52
N TRP A 47 5.59 -2.62 -4.93
CA TRP A 47 6.02 -2.78 -3.54
C TRP A 47 5.90 -1.44 -2.85
N ALA A 48 5.43 -1.44 -1.61
CA ALA A 48 5.37 -0.21 -0.81
C ALA A 48 5.89 -0.47 0.60
N ILE A 49 6.69 0.47 1.08
CA ILE A 49 7.15 0.49 2.46
C ILE A 49 6.49 1.69 3.12
N PHE A 50 5.70 1.44 4.17
CA PHE A 50 4.95 2.48 4.86
C PHE A 50 5.57 2.79 6.20
N ASP A 51 5.70 4.08 6.51
CA ASP A 51 5.95 4.57 7.86
C ASP A 51 4.60 4.57 8.60
N TRP A 52 4.27 3.43 9.20
CA TRP A 52 2.95 3.15 9.75
C TRP A 52 3.05 2.03 10.77
N ASP A 53 2.18 2.04 11.78
CA ASP A 53 2.06 0.93 12.72
C ASP A 53 0.97 -0.06 12.28
N GLU A 54 0.95 -1.23 12.92
CA GLU A 54 -0.01 -2.28 12.59
C GLU A 54 -1.45 -1.88 12.92
N ASP A 55 -1.66 -1.12 13.99
CA ASP A 55 -3.00 -0.66 14.36
C ASP A 55 -3.57 0.29 13.31
N GLY A 56 -2.75 1.21 12.82
CA GLY A 56 -3.14 2.11 11.74
C GLY A 56 -3.45 1.36 10.45
N TRP A 57 -2.61 0.41 10.07
CA TRP A 57 -2.87 -0.45 8.92
C TRP A 57 -4.18 -1.22 9.07
N THR A 58 -4.41 -1.83 10.24
CA THR A 58 -5.64 -2.60 10.49
C THR A 58 -6.88 -1.70 10.39
N ALA A 59 -6.82 -0.49 10.95
CA ALA A 59 -7.91 0.47 10.86
C ALA A 59 -8.20 0.86 9.40
N PHE A 60 -7.16 1.07 8.60
CA PHE A 60 -7.29 1.32 7.16
C PHE A 60 -7.89 0.11 6.44
N ALA A 61 -7.37 -1.09 6.69
CA ALA A 61 -7.81 -2.31 6.02
C ALA A 61 -9.27 -2.67 6.34
N THR A 62 -9.77 -2.25 7.49
CA THR A 62 -11.16 -2.51 7.92
C THR A 62 -12.09 -1.32 7.72
N ASP A 63 -11.59 -0.18 7.23
CA ASP A 63 -12.41 0.97 6.88
C ASP A 63 -13.33 0.60 5.71
N PRO A 64 -14.66 0.80 5.82
CA PRO A 64 -15.59 0.40 4.77
C PRO A 64 -15.41 1.15 3.45
N GLU A 65 -14.71 2.26 3.42
CA GLU A 65 -14.42 3.01 2.19
C GLU A 65 -13.17 2.49 1.46
N THR A 66 -12.28 1.77 2.13
CA THR A 66 -11.01 1.32 1.57
C THR A 66 -11.17 0.41 0.35
N PRO A 67 -12.06 -0.60 0.34
CA PRO A 67 -12.23 -1.45 -0.84
C PRO A 67 -12.56 -0.68 -2.12
N GLY A 68 -13.40 0.34 -2.03
CA GLY A 68 -13.75 1.18 -3.18
C GLY A 68 -12.57 1.98 -3.72
N ILE A 69 -11.72 2.49 -2.83
CA ILE A 69 -10.51 3.22 -3.23
C ILE A 69 -9.52 2.28 -3.90
N MET A 70 -9.34 1.08 -3.36
CA MET A 70 -8.44 0.07 -3.94
C MET A 70 -8.93 -0.41 -5.29
N GLN A 71 -10.24 -0.59 -5.45
CA GLN A 71 -10.82 -0.94 -6.73
C GLN A 71 -10.61 0.18 -7.76
N GLU A 72 -10.82 1.43 -7.38
CA GLU A 72 -10.58 2.59 -8.24
C GLU A 72 -9.11 2.67 -8.66
N ALA A 73 -8.18 2.36 -7.76
CA ALA A 73 -6.75 2.30 -8.05
C ALA A 73 -6.35 1.13 -8.96
N GLY A 74 -7.26 0.20 -9.21
CA GLY A 74 -7.02 -0.92 -10.11
C GLY A 74 -6.28 -2.11 -9.49
N HIS A 75 -6.41 -2.31 -8.19
CA HIS A 75 -5.85 -3.50 -7.54
C HIS A 75 -6.46 -4.78 -8.14
N LEU A 76 -5.61 -5.77 -8.43
CA LEU A 76 -6.03 -7.07 -8.95
C LEU A 76 -6.33 -8.08 -7.84
N GLY A 77 -6.13 -7.69 -6.58
CA GLY A 77 -6.38 -8.53 -5.42
C GLY A 77 -6.00 -7.80 -4.15
N ARG A 78 -6.07 -8.49 -3.02
CA ARG A 78 -5.64 -7.91 -1.76
C ARG A 78 -4.13 -7.78 -1.72
N PRO A 79 -3.58 -6.71 -1.13
CA PRO A 79 -2.15 -6.63 -0.87
C PRO A 79 -1.69 -7.76 0.05
N SER A 80 -0.51 -8.29 -0.21
CA SER A 80 0.18 -9.21 0.69
C SER A 80 1.15 -8.40 1.55
N LEU A 81 1.21 -8.70 2.84
CA LEU A 81 2.10 -8.01 3.76
C LEU A 81 3.34 -8.84 4.03
N GLY A 82 4.49 -8.17 4.15
CA GLY A 82 5.69 -8.76 4.68
C GLY A 82 5.56 -8.94 6.19
N GLN A 83 5.99 -10.08 6.71
CA GLN A 83 6.05 -10.30 8.15
C GLN A 83 7.39 -9.79 8.66
N TYR A 84 7.34 -8.89 9.65
CA TYR A 84 8.55 -8.35 10.27
C TYR A 84 9.29 -9.45 11.03
N LEU A 85 10.56 -9.61 10.76
CA LEU A 85 11.42 -10.59 11.45
C LEU A 85 12.47 -9.93 12.31
N GLY A 86 12.94 -8.75 11.95
CA GLY A 86 13.95 -8.05 12.72
C GLY A 86 14.67 -6.96 11.95
N THR A 87 15.39 -6.14 12.67
CA THR A 87 16.25 -5.09 12.13
C THR A 87 17.67 -5.38 12.57
N PHE A 88 18.59 -5.35 11.63
CA PHE A 88 19.97 -5.75 11.88
C PHE A 88 20.93 -4.64 11.46
N THR A 89 22.04 -4.52 12.20
CA THR A 89 23.13 -3.65 11.81
C THR A 89 24.09 -4.44 10.93
N ALA A 90 24.18 -4.07 9.67
CA ALA A 90 25.09 -4.64 8.65
C ALA A 90 25.18 -6.17 8.63
#